data_6becbf07a3d0650be5d59c70b92ffe3f
#
_entry.id   6becbf07a3d0650be5d59c70b92ffe3f
#
_cell.length_a   1.000
_cell.length_b   1.000
_cell.length_c   1.000
_cell.angle_alpha   90.00
_cell.angle_beta   90.00
_cell.angle_gamma   90.00
#
_symmetry.space_group_name_H-M   'P 1'
#
loop_
_entity.id
_entity.type
_entity.pdbx_description
1 polymer ?
#
loop_
_entity_poly.entity_id
_entity_poly.type
_entity_poly.pdbx_seq_one_letter_code
_entity_poly.pdbx_strand_id
1 'polypeptide(L)' 'MREPDRIIRLRTVLARTGLSRSTIYRKIAEGTFPVQLKISTNGTGWHESDINRWIADPASWRPKREFDQVR' A
#
# COMPACT_ATOMS: atom_id res chain seq x y z
N MET A 1 11.85 -20.53 -2.67
CA MET A 1 11.92 -19.39 -3.46
C MET A 1 10.65 -18.58 -3.47
N ARG A 2 10.79 -17.31 -3.40
CA ARG A 2 9.67 -16.50 -3.29
C ARG A 2 9.28 -15.89 -4.62
N GLU A 3 8.04 -15.76 -4.86
CA GLU A 3 7.60 -15.19 -6.11
C GLU A 3 7.92 -13.72 -6.14
N PRO A 4 8.16 -13.16 -7.32
CA PRO A 4 8.37 -11.74 -7.42
C PRO A 4 7.12 -11.00 -7.00
N ASP A 5 7.34 -9.88 -6.35
CA ASP A 5 6.26 -9.02 -5.97
C ASP A 5 5.63 -8.42 -7.23
N ARG A 6 4.35 -8.16 -7.19
CA ARG A 6 3.67 -7.57 -8.32
C ARG A 6 3.20 -6.18 -7.96
N ILE A 7 3.02 -5.35 -8.98
CA ILE A 7 2.45 -4.04 -8.79
C ILE A 7 1.00 -4.09 -9.22
N ILE A 8 0.11 -3.67 -8.34
CA ILE A 8 -1.31 -3.65 -8.64
C ILE A 8 -1.80 -2.22 -8.67
N ARG A 9 -2.82 -1.99 -9.47
CA ARG A 9 -3.34 -0.65 -9.69
C ARG A 9 -4.47 -0.33 -8.72
N LEU A 10 -4.86 0.93 -8.72
CA LEU A 10 -5.87 1.39 -7.79
C LEU A 10 -7.15 0.58 -7.85
N ARG A 11 -7.61 0.28 -9.05
CA ARG A 11 -8.84 -0.49 -9.18
C ARG A 11 -8.75 -1.81 -8.42
N THR A 12 -7.62 -2.49 -8.55
CA THR A 12 -7.43 -3.75 -7.86
C THR A 12 -7.37 -3.54 -6.35
N VAL A 13 -6.71 -2.46 -5.91
CA VAL A 13 -6.62 -2.18 -4.50
C VAL A 13 -8.00 -1.91 -3.92
N LEU A 14 -8.83 -1.16 -4.64
CA LEU A 14 -10.19 -0.91 -4.17
C LEU A 14 -10.97 -2.20 -4.04
N ALA A 15 -10.83 -3.08 -5.03
CA ALA A 15 -11.55 -4.33 -5.01
C ALA A 15 -11.10 -5.22 -3.86
N ARG A 16 -9.80 -5.23 -3.59
CA ARG A 16 -9.26 -6.10 -2.55
C ARG A 16 -9.53 -5.58 -1.15
N THR A 17 -9.55 -4.28 -0.97
CA THR A 17 -9.73 -3.71 0.37
C THR A 17 -11.17 -3.36 0.67
N GLY A 18 -11.97 -3.17 -0.36
CA GLY A 18 -13.35 -2.75 -0.14
C GLY A 18 -13.49 -1.29 0.25
N LEU A 19 -12.41 -0.52 0.12
CA LEU A 19 -12.45 0.89 0.49
C LEU A 19 -12.71 1.75 -0.74
N SER A 20 -13.15 2.98 -0.51
CA SER A 20 -13.33 3.93 -1.60
C SER A 20 -12.01 4.62 -1.87
N ARG A 21 -11.93 5.26 -3.03
CA ARG A 21 -10.73 5.99 -3.40
C ARG A 21 -10.41 7.07 -2.37
N SER A 22 -11.38 7.86 -1.98
CA SER A 22 -11.12 8.95 -1.05
C SER A 22 -10.68 8.42 0.30
N THR A 23 -11.20 7.28 0.73
CA THR A 23 -10.77 6.69 1.99
C THR A 23 -9.31 6.27 1.91
N ILE A 24 -8.92 5.66 0.78
CA ILE A 24 -7.54 5.23 0.62
C ILE A 24 -6.59 6.42 0.68
N TYR A 25 -6.90 7.50 -0.04
CA TYR A 25 -5.99 8.64 -0.05
C TYR A 25 -5.95 9.34 1.29
N ARG A 26 -7.08 9.37 2.01
CA ARG A 26 -7.06 9.92 3.35
C ARG A 26 -6.17 9.10 4.27
N LYS A 27 -6.25 7.78 4.17
CA LYS A 27 -5.42 6.93 5.02
C LYS A 27 -3.95 7.05 4.66
N ILE A 28 -3.64 7.25 3.39
CA ILE A 28 -2.24 7.48 3.02
C ILE A 28 -1.73 8.76 3.68
N ALA A 29 -2.54 9.81 3.64
CA ALA A 29 -2.14 11.06 4.26
C ALA A 29 -1.98 10.92 5.76
N GLU A 30 -2.74 10.05 6.38
CA GLU A 30 -2.64 9.82 7.81
C GLU A 30 -1.50 8.88 8.19
N GLY A 31 -0.89 8.25 7.21
CA GLY A 31 0.17 7.30 7.49
C GLY A 31 -0.31 5.93 7.90
N THR A 32 -1.54 5.59 7.57
CA THR A 32 -2.11 4.30 7.96
C THR A 32 -2.41 3.40 6.78
N PHE A 33 -1.88 3.72 5.61
CA PHE A 33 -2.06 2.89 4.42
C PHE A 33 -0.79 2.98 3.59
N PRO A 34 -0.42 1.93 2.86
CA PRO A 34 0.80 1.97 2.04
C PRO A 34 0.77 3.09 1.01
N VAL A 35 1.89 3.76 0.86
CA VAL A 35 2.01 4.86 -0.08
C VAL A 35 2.10 4.32 -1.49
N GLN A 36 1.45 4.99 -2.42
CA GLN A 36 1.49 4.53 -3.81
C GLN A 36 2.83 4.78 -4.44
N LEU A 37 3.15 3.95 -5.42
CA LEU A 37 4.36 4.07 -6.21
C LEU A 37 4.03 4.75 -7.51
N LYS A 38 4.94 5.55 -8.01
CA LYS A 38 4.78 6.13 -9.32
C LYS A 38 5.32 5.15 -10.35
N ILE A 39 4.45 4.63 -11.19
CA ILE A 39 4.84 3.66 -12.19
C ILE A 39 5.27 4.34 -13.47
N SER A 40 4.56 5.39 -13.83
CA SER A 40 4.85 6.14 -15.04
C SER A 40 4.35 7.55 -14.83
N THR A 41 4.46 8.37 -15.87
CA THR A 41 4.02 9.76 -15.77
C THR A 41 2.62 9.88 -15.21
N ASN A 42 1.70 9.05 -15.69
CA ASN A 42 0.32 9.13 -15.23
C ASN A 42 -0.16 7.90 -14.51
N GLY A 43 0.73 7.00 -14.13
CA GLY A 43 0.33 5.75 -13.53
C GLY A 43 0.86 5.58 -12.14
N THR A 44 0.03 5.10 -11.25
CA THR A 44 0.46 4.77 -9.90
C THR A 44 -0.02 3.37 -9.56
N GLY A 45 0.60 2.78 -8.57
CA GLY A 45 0.22 1.47 -8.11
C GLY A 45 0.82 1.19 -6.75
N TRP A 46 0.72 -0.05 -6.33
CA TRP A 46 1.23 -0.48 -5.04
C TRP A 46 1.88 -1.84 -5.21
N HIS A 47 2.86 -2.13 -4.39
CA HIS A 47 3.36 -3.49 -4.32
C HIS A 47 2.28 -4.36 -3.71
N GLU A 48 2.02 -5.50 -4.32
CA GLU A 48 0.98 -6.38 -3.83
C GLU A 48 1.29 -6.85 -2.41
N SER A 49 2.56 -7.06 -2.10
CA SER A 49 2.94 -7.49 -0.77
C SER A 49 2.59 -6.45 0.29
N ASP A 50 2.69 -5.17 -0.05
CA ASP A 50 2.31 -4.12 0.89
C ASP A 50 0.83 -4.16 1.17
N ILE A 51 0.04 -4.36 0.12
CA ILE A 51 -1.41 -4.42 0.29
C ILE A 51 -1.79 -5.65 1.10
N ASN A 52 -1.11 -6.77 0.84
CA ASN A 52 -1.37 -7.99 1.61
C ASN A 52 -1.09 -7.79 3.08
N ARG A 53 -0.01 -7.11 3.41
CA ARG A 53 0.32 -6.85 4.80
C ARG A 53 -0.71 -5.96 5.45
N TRP A 54 -1.18 -4.95 4.71
CA TRP A 54 -2.19 -4.06 5.26
C TRP A 54 -3.50 -4.81 5.51
N ILE A 55 -3.90 -5.65 4.57
CA ILE A 55 -5.14 -6.41 4.71
C ILE A 55 -5.08 -7.35 5.91
N ALA A 56 -3.89 -7.88 6.18
CA ALA A 56 -3.76 -8.83 7.27
C ALA A 56 -4.06 -8.19 8.63
N ASP A 57 -3.73 -6.90 8.79
CA ASP A 57 -3.97 -6.25 10.07
C ASP A 57 -4.06 -4.74 9.88
N PRO A 58 -5.20 -4.28 9.35
CA PRO A 58 -5.31 -2.86 9.01
C PRO A 58 -5.17 -1.93 10.20
N ALA A 59 -5.66 -2.36 11.35
CA ALA A 59 -5.66 -1.47 12.50
C ALA A 59 -4.27 -1.23 13.05
N SER A 60 -3.39 -2.21 12.92
CA SER A 60 -2.04 -2.09 13.46
C SER A 60 -1.00 -1.74 12.44
N TRP A 61 -1.37 -1.73 11.16
CA TRP A 61 -0.38 -1.51 10.13
C TRP A 61 0.27 -0.14 10.24
N ARG A 62 1.60 -0.11 10.09
CA ARG A 62 2.36 1.12 10.05
C ARG A 62 3.41 1.00 8.97
N PRO A 63 3.79 2.10 8.35
CA PRO A 63 4.81 2.04 7.29
C PRO A 63 6.14 1.64 7.88
N LYS A 64 6.91 0.88 7.08
CA LYS A 64 8.23 0.52 7.46
C LYS A 64 9.15 1.69 7.19
N ARG A 65 9.92 2.11 8.18
CA ARG A 65 10.81 3.21 7.99
C ARG A 65 12.21 2.76 8.16
N GLU A 66 12.99 3.10 7.19
CA GLU A 66 14.34 2.64 7.16
C GLU A 66 15.15 3.14 8.32
N PHE A 67 15.04 4.39 8.65
CA PHE A 67 15.88 4.88 9.69
C PHE A 67 15.43 4.43 11.07
N ASP A 68 14.27 3.86 11.18
CA ASP A 68 13.85 3.29 12.44
C ASP A 68 14.68 2.11 12.84
N GLN A 69 15.37 1.52 11.90
CA GLN A 69 16.16 0.37 12.19
C GLN A 69 17.56 0.70 12.58
N VAL A 70 17.92 1.91 12.47
CA VAL A 70 19.26 2.29 12.73
C VAL A 70 19.56 2.39 14.19
N ARG A 71 18.65 2.44 14.97
CA ARG A 71 18.89 2.68 16.28
C ARG A 71 19.29 1.70 17.08
#